data_ba895ee1b12e2abec65a6af326fa6d8e
#
_entry.id   ba895ee1b12e2abec65a6af326fa6d8e
#
_cell.length_a   1.000
_cell.length_b   1.000
_cell.length_c   1.000
_cell.angle_alpha   90.00
_cell.angle_beta   90.00
_cell.angle_gamma   90.00
#
_symmetry.space_group_name_H-M   'P 1'
#
loop_
_entity.id
_entity.type
_entity.pdbx_description
1 polymer ?
#
loop_
_entity_poly.entity_id
_entity_poly.type
_entity_poly.pdbx_seq_one_letter_code
_entity_poly.pdbx_strand_id
1 'polypeptide(L)'
;MIETIHKRLDSGNQKILSYTNGIGASYDKSTPDFKGNLTESEIYTVLQLIIKHETGMTLPITHNGLGYNNLIFMALLLSKMQADSDGNFLGSNAKVFPILAIEEPEAHLHPTMQNEFIKFLKNNIREKKVKQIFITTHSTHISSSTNIDDIICLYTDDSKTNVSYPGKVFDKNNQSKKYVQRFLDATKSNMLFAEKVIFVEGIAEQLLLHIFADYLNKPLEKNHVAVINVGGRYFNHFLSLFDSNNKYAINRKVSCITDLDPMRKEKNENGQKNNFKACYPFEYEMDLDKFDYSTNNSLDKYLNNEHSNIRVFVQPNKYGKTFEYQLMFDNPSLKLLLTDSISNSQELAELMDHYEENESLQKLIDTLSPSNENQRIIKSLKDTNDSWNEDNKKKALIASRYLNSIGKGENALELASVLKDNLELKGQSDYEDFVVPKYIEGAIRWVCE
;
A
#
# COMPACT_ATOMS: atom_id res chain seq x y z
N MET A 1 -34.04 14.45 -48.45
CA MET A 1 -33.27 13.29 -48.00
C MET A 1 -31.85 13.69 -47.50
N ILE A 2 -31.02 14.36 -48.31
CA ILE A 2 -29.68 14.83 -47.94
C ILE A 2 -29.68 15.73 -46.70
N GLU A 3 -30.59 16.70 -46.66
CA GLU A 3 -30.76 17.63 -45.52
C GLU A 3 -31.12 16.91 -44.20
N THR A 4 -31.95 15.86 -44.29
CA THR A 4 -32.32 15.02 -43.15
C THR A 4 -31.16 14.18 -42.64
N ILE A 5 -30.27 13.73 -43.57
CA ILE A 5 -29.07 12.98 -43.23
C ILE A 5 -28.07 13.91 -42.56
N HIS A 6 -27.84 15.12 -43.08
CA HIS A 6 -26.99 16.11 -42.44
C HIS A 6 -27.46 16.47 -41.02
N LYS A 7 -28.73 16.74 -40.80
CA LYS A 7 -29.27 16.99 -39.45
C LYS A 7 -29.10 15.82 -38.49
N ARG A 8 -29.18 14.57 -38.98
CA ARG A 8 -28.92 13.38 -38.17
C ARG A 8 -27.43 13.21 -37.86
N LEU A 9 -26.57 13.49 -38.83
CA LEU A 9 -25.10 13.46 -38.62
C LEU A 9 -24.69 14.55 -37.61
N ASP A 10 -25.19 15.78 -37.73
CA ASP A 10 -24.93 16.85 -36.78
C ASP A 10 -25.39 16.52 -35.37
N SER A 11 -26.58 15.94 -35.21
CA SER A 11 -27.09 15.49 -33.93
C SER A 11 -26.26 14.35 -33.35
N GLY A 12 -25.82 13.42 -34.19
CA GLY A 12 -24.90 12.32 -33.81
C GLY A 12 -23.53 12.85 -33.37
N ASN A 13 -22.99 13.78 -34.13
CA ASN A 13 -21.73 14.42 -33.84
C ASN A 13 -21.75 15.17 -32.52
N GLN A 14 -22.79 15.95 -32.23
CA GLN A 14 -22.94 16.64 -30.95
C GLN A 14 -23.02 15.68 -29.76
N LYS A 15 -23.71 14.55 -29.90
CA LYS A 15 -23.75 13.51 -28.87
C LYS A 15 -22.37 12.91 -28.62
N ILE A 16 -21.64 12.55 -29.67
CA ILE A 16 -20.28 12.02 -29.58
C ILE A 16 -19.35 13.04 -28.89
N LEU A 17 -19.42 14.31 -29.30
CA LEU A 17 -18.63 15.39 -28.71
C LEU A 17 -18.92 15.53 -27.20
N SER A 18 -20.16 15.42 -26.79
CA SER A 18 -20.51 15.49 -25.36
C SER A 18 -19.87 14.34 -24.55
N TYR A 19 -19.86 13.14 -25.12
CA TYR A 19 -19.25 11.97 -24.48
C TYR A 19 -17.71 12.03 -24.51
N THR A 20 -17.11 12.41 -25.65
CA THR A 20 -15.64 12.52 -25.75
C THR A 20 -15.08 13.59 -24.82
N ASN A 21 -15.78 14.71 -24.66
CA ASN A 21 -15.41 15.72 -23.68
C ASN A 21 -15.54 15.20 -22.24
N GLY A 22 -16.61 14.45 -21.94
CA GLY A 22 -16.87 13.89 -20.63
C GLY A 22 -15.87 12.83 -20.17
N ILE A 23 -15.28 12.06 -21.09
CA ILE A 23 -14.27 11.03 -20.81
C ILE A 23 -12.82 11.52 -20.97
N GLY A 24 -12.62 12.81 -21.25
CA GLY A 24 -11.29 13.41 -21.40
C GLY A 24 -10.61 13.16 -22.75
N ALA A 25 -11.32 12.66 -23.77
CA ALA A 25 -10.77 12.47 -25.11
C ALA A 25 -10.45 13.78 -25.85
N SER A 26 -10.86 14.91 -25.30
CA SER A 26 -10.51 16.26 -25.78
C SER A 26 -9.34 16.88 -25.01
N TYR A 27 -8.54 16.08 -24.30
CA TYR A 27 -7.42 16.54 -23.47
C TYR A 27 -6.41 17.39 -24.24
N ASP A 28 -6.12 17.04 -25.49
CA ASP A 28 -5.21 17.76 -26.40
C ASP A 28 -5.94 18.81 -27.25
N LYS A 29 -7.20 19.15 -26.87
CA LYS A 29 -8.09 20.04 -27.59
C LYS A 29 -8.47 19.57 -29.02
N SER A 30 -8.30 18.27 -29.28
CA SER A 30 -8.81 17.66 -30.50
C SER A 30 -10.30 17.34 -30.38
N THR A 31 -10.98 17.38 -31.51
CA THR A 31 -12.41 17.07 -31.58
C THR A 31 -12.70 16.04 -32.67
N PRO A 32 -13.48 14.99 -32.38
CA PRO A 32 -13.94 14.08 -33.41
C PRO A 32 -14.98 14.76 -34.30
N ASP A 33 -14.95 14.45 -35.58
CA ASP A 33 -15.92 14.95 -36.56
C ASP A 33 -16.14 13.92 -37.66
N PHE A 34 -17.30 13.97 -38.31
CA PHE A 34 -17.61 13.15 -39.48
C PHE A 34 -17.29 13.92 -40.76
N LYS A 35 -16.52 13.30 -41.65
CA LYS A 35 -16.28 13.83 -43.01
C LYS A 35 -16.76 12.83 -44.04
N GLY A 36 -17.58 13.27 -44.93
CA GLY A 36 -18.02 12.49 -46.10
C GLY A 36 -18.37 13.36 -47.28
N ASN A 37 -18.03 12.95 -48.46
CA ASN A 37 -18.56 13.48 -49.73
C ASN A 37 -19.71 12.59 -50.14
N LEU A 38 -20.97 13.04 -49.92
CA LEU A 38 -22.15 12.27 -50.22
C LEU A 38 -22.49 12.36 -51.71
N THR A 39 -22.17 11.33 -52.50
CA THR A 39 -22.81 11.01 -53.75
C THR A 39 -23.94 10.02 -53.50
N GLU A 40 -25.06 10.09 -54.26
CA GLU A 40 -26.29 9.31 -54.00
C GLU A 40 -26.09 7.78 -53.95
N SER A 41 -25.01 7.25 -54.54
CA SER A 41 -24.70 5.83 -54.62
C SER A 41 -23.72 5.32 -53.55
N GLU A 42 -23.06 6.23 -52.80
CA GLU A 42 -21.96 5.87 -51.87
C GLU A 42 -22.25 6.26 -50.41
N ILE A 43 -23.47 6.62 -50.08
CA ILE A 43 -23.90 7.19 -48.80
C ILE A 43 -23.45 6.35 -47.54
N TYR A 44 -23.21 5.07 -47.71
CA TYR A 44 -22.91 4.16 -46.58
C TYR A 44 -21.46 3.73 -46.46
N THR A 45 -20.62 3.95 -47.50
CA THR A 45 -19.25 3.45 -47.54
C THR A 45 -18.17 4.51 -47.26
N VAL A 46 -18.55 5.80 -47.18
CA VAL A 46 -17.59 6.90 -47.24
C VAL A 46 -17.53 7.77 -45.95
N LEU A 47 -18.33 7.47 -44.95
CA LEU A 47 -18.24 8.19 -43.67
C LEU A 47 -17.01 7.72 -42.88
N GLN A 48 -16.02 8.59 -42.76
CA GLN A 48 -14.87 8.36 -41.89
C GLN A 48 -14.96 9.25 -40.65
N LEU A 49 -14.73 8.66 -39.49
CA LEU A 49 -14.53 9.44 -38.28
C LEU A 49 -13.12 10.05 -38.34
N ILE A 50 -13.08 11.38 -38.28
CA ILE A 50 -11.85 12.18 -38.29
C ILE A 50 -11.74 12.96 -36.98
N ILE A 51 -10.50 13.25 -36.60
CA ILE A 51 -10.18 14.07 -35.44
C ILE A 51 -9.59 15.39 -35.92
N LYS A 52 -10.16 16.48 -35.45
CA LYS A 52 -9.66 17.84 -35.73
C LYS A 52 -8.84 18.31 -34.54
N HIS A 53 -7.56 18.57 -34.77
CA HIS A 53 -6.67 19.17 -33.78
C HIS A 53 -6.77 20.68 -33.79
N GLU A 54 -6.43 21.34 -32.69
CA GLU A 54 -6.40 22.83 -32.61
C GLU A 54 -5.49 23.48 -33.66
N THR A 55 -4.47 22.76 -34.10
CA THR A 55 -3.55 23.19 -35.16
C THR A 55 -4.21 23.26 -36.54
N GLY A 56 -5.51 22.87 -36.66
CA GLY A 56 -6.23 22.74 -37.93
C GLY A 56 -5.94 21.44 -38.67
N MET A 57 -5.04 20.58 -38.17
CA MET A 57 -4.78 19.27 -38.75
C MET A 57 -5.96 18.34 -38.53
N THR A 58 -6.34 17.59 -39.54
CA THR A 58 -7.37 16.55 -39.46
C THR A 58 -6.77 15.19 -39.76
N LEU A 59 -6.96 14.24 -38.86
CA LEU A 59 -6.44 12.87 -39.01
C LEU A 59 -7.58 11.85 -38.92
N PRO A 60 -7.55 10.78 -39.73
CA PRO A 60 -8.40 9.62 -39.50
C PRO A 60 -8.17 9.04 -38.10
N ILE A 61 -9.20 8.46 -37.51
CA ILE A 61 -9.09 7.83 -36.16
C ILE A 61 -7.95 6.80 -36.10
N THR A 62 -7.68 6.08 -37.19
CA THR A 62 -6.64 5.08 -37.28
C THR A 62 -5.20 5.61 -37.15
N HIS A 63 -5.02 6.93 -37.24
CA HIS A 63 -3.71 7.58 -37.14
C HIS A 63 -3.46 8.20 -35.74
N ASN A 64 -4.36 7.96 -34.79
CA ASN A 64 -4.21 8.43 -33.42
C ASN A 64 -3.71 7.31 -32.50
N GLY A 65 -3.22 7.68 -31.32
CA GLY A 65 -2.79 6.72 -30.30
C GLY A 65 -3.92 5.80 -29.83
N LEU A 66 -3.57 4.56 -29.48
CA LEU A 66 -4.53 3.53 -29.08
C LEU A 66 -5.42 3.96 -27.90
N GLY A 67 -4.87 4.64 -26.90
CA GLY A 67 -5.66 5.11 -25.77
C GLY A 67 -6.75 6.11 -26.15
N TYR A 68 -6.43 7.03 -27.04
CA TYR A 68 -7.41 8.00 -27.56
C TYR A 68 -8.50 7.30 -28.37
N ASN A 69 -8.13 6.37 -29.22
CA ASN A 69 -9.06 5.57 -30.01
C ASN A 69 -10.03 4.76 -29.13
N ASN A 70 -9.52 4.15 -28.04
CA ASN A 70 -10.34 3.43 -27.08
C ASN A 70 -11.39 4.35 -26.42
N LEU A 71 -11.01 5.57 -26.02
CA LEU A 71 -11.95 6.53 -25.44
C LEU A 71 -13.06 6.93 -26.44
N ILE A 72 -12.70 7.19 -27.70
CA ILE A 72 -13.67 7.51 -28.75
C ILE A 72 -14.60 6.31 -29.00
N PHE A 73 -14.04 5.10 -29.09
CA PHE A 73 -14.85 3.89 -29.27
C PHE A 73 -15.86 3.71 -28.14
N MET A 74 -15.47 3.93 -26.88
CA MET A 74 -16.36 3.87 -25.73
C MET A 74 -17.45 4.97 -25.79
N ALA A 75 -17.09 6.19 -26.22
CA ALA A 75 -18.03 7.28 -26.41
C ALA A 75 -19.08 6.94 -27.48
N LEU A 76 -18.65 6.35 -28.59
CA LEU A 76 -19.55 5.88 -29.65
C LEU A 76 -20.50 4.78 -29.15
N LEU A 77 -19.95 3.81 -28.40
CA LEU A 77 -20.72 2.71 -27.83
C LEU A 77 -21.80 3.21 -26.86
N LEU A 78 -21.44 4.13 -25.95
CA LEU A 78 -22.38 4.75 -25.02
C LEU A 78 -23.45 5.57 -25.74
N SER A 79 -23.07 6.33 -26.77
CA SER A 79 -24.00 7.08 -27.59
C SER A 79 -25.00 6.15 -28.30
N LYS A 80 -24.52 5.02 -28.83
CA LYS A 80 -25.40 3.99 -29.44
C LYS A 80 -26.36 3.38 -28.41
N MET A 81 -25.83 2.99 -27.23
CA MET A 81 -26.65 2.41 -26.16
C MET A 81 -27.76 3.37 -25.72
N GLN A 82 -27.44 4.67 -25.64
CA GLN A 82 -28.44 5.68 -25.32
C GLN A 82 -29.52 5.79 -26.42
N ALA A 83 -29.13 5.81 -27.69
CA ALA A 83 -30.04 5.82 -28.80
C ALA A 83 -30.94 4.57 -28.85
N ASP A 84 -30.34 3.39 -28.59
CA ASP A 84 -31.04 2.11 -28.53
C ASP A 84 -32.07 2.03 -27.37
N SER A 85 -31.89 2.86 -26.33
CA SER A 85 -32.75 2.90 -25.13
C SER A 85 -33.77 4.07 -25.16
N ASP A 86 -33.71 4.93 -26.17
CA ASP A 86 -34.61 6.08 -26.29
C ASP A 86 -35.96 5.64 -26.81
N GLY A 87 -36.94 5.58 -25.92
CA GLY A 87 -38.33 5.24 -26.26
C GLY A 87 -39.01 6.25 -27.21
N ASN A 88 -38.56 7.50 -27.25
CA ASN A 88 -39.07 8.50 -28.19
C ASN A 88 -38.57 8.26 -29.62
N PHE A 89 -37.41 7.60 -29.75
CA PHE A 89 -36.80 7.28 -31.03
C PHE A 89 -37.23 5.89 -31.57
N LEU A 90 -37.25 4.87 -30.71
CA LEU A 90 -37.51 3.48 -31.09
C LEU A 90 -38.88 2.96 -30.66
N GLY A 91 -39.65 3.73 -29.88
CA GLY A 91 -40.96 3.31 -29.37
C GLY A 91 -40.86 2.00 -28.58
N SER A 92 -41.71 1.03 -28.93
CA SER A 92 -41.73 -0.30 -28.29
C SER A 92 -40.47 -1.15 -28.57
N ASN A 93 -39.62 -0.76 -29.51
CA ASN A 93 -38.37 -1.46 -29.82
C ASN A 93 -37.18 -0.96 -28.98
N ALA A 94 -37.40 0.06 -28.12
CA ALA A 94 -36.35 0.58 -27.24
C ALA A 94 -35.91 -0.47 -26.22
N LYS A 95 -34.58 -0.58 -26.00
CA LYS A 95 -34.00 -1.52 -25.02
C LYS A 95 -34.21 -1.01 -23.61
N VAL A 96 -34.94 -1.79 -22.79
CA VAL A 96 -35.34 -1.40 -21.44
C VAL A 96 -34.19 -1.41 -20.45
N PHE A 97 -33.22 -2.33 -20.63
CA PHE A 97 -32.14 -2.56 -19.67
C PHE A 97 -30.77 -2.68 -20.36
N PRO A 98 -30.15 -1.56 -20.77
CA PRO A 98 -28.83 -1.57 -21.37
C PRO A 98 -27.76 -1.87 -20.32
N ILE A 99 -26.94 -2.91 -20.57
CA ILE A 99 -25.78 -3.29 -19.75
C ILE A 99 -24.53 -3.06 -20.60
N LEU A 100 -23.51 -2.47 -19.99
CA LEU A 100 -22.21 -2.25 -20.61
C LEU A 100 -21.16 -3.11 -19.89
N ALA A 101 -20.44 -3.94 -20.64
CA ALA A 101 -19.28 -4.66 -20.16
C ALA A 101 -18.03 -4.11 -20.85
N ILE A 102 -17.01 -3.76 -20.07
CA ILE A 102 -15.76 -3.19 -20.55
C ILE A 102 -14.62 -4.03 -19.96
N GLU A 103 -13.75 -4.53 -20.82
CA GLU A 103 -12.56 -5.25 -20.40
C GLU A 103 -11.35 -4.32 -20.45
N GLU A 104 -10.61 -4.29 -19.33
CA GLU A 104 -9.32 -3.59 -19.16
C GLU A 104 -9.28 -2.20 -19.83
N PRO A 105 -10.18 -1.27 -19.45
CA PRO A 105 -10.25 0.06 -20.07
C PRO A 105 -8.97 0.87 -19.85
N GLU A 106 -8.15 0.49 -18.88
CA GLU A 106 -6.85 1.11 -18.62
C GLU A 106 -5.83 0.89 -19.73
N ALA A 107 -6.04 -0.08 -20.62
CA ALA A 107 -5.10 -0.38 -21.69
C ALA A 107 -4.82 0.87 -22.53
N HIS A 108 -3.54 1.30 -22.52
CA HIS A 108 -3.04 2.50 -23.18
C HIS A 108 -3.58 3.84 -22.67
N LEU A 109 -4.30 3.88 -21.52
CA LEU A 109 -4.75 5.12 -20.90
C LEU A 109 -3.76 5.65 -19.87
N HIS A 110 -3.47 6.95 -19.93
CA HIS A 110 -2.73 7.62 -18.88
C HIS A 110 -3.45 7.50 -17.53
N PRO A 111 -2.75 7.30 -16.40
CA PRO A 111 -3.36 7.12 -15.08
C PRO A 111 -4.43 8.18 -14.69
N THR A 112 -4.17 9.45 -15.00
CA THR A 112 -5.15 10.53 -14.73
C THR A 112 -6.43 10.36 -15.53
N MET A 113 -6.32 9.87 -16.77
CA MET A 113 -7.47 9.63 -17.63
C MET A 113 -8.31 8.44 -17.16
N GLN A 114 -7.69 7.43 -16.54
CA GLN A 114 -8.41 6.31 -15.93
C GLN A 114 -9.37 6.79 -14.84
N ASN A 115 -8.94 7.74 -14.00
CA ASN A 115 -9.78 8.33 -12.94
C ASN A 115 -10.95 9.13 -13.53
N GLU A 116 -10.69 9.96 -14.53
CA GLU A 116 -11.74 10.75 -15.21
C GLU A 116 -12.74 9.84 -15.93
N PHE A 117 -12.25 8.77 -16.54
CA PHE A 117 -13.09 7.76 -17.19
C PHE A 117 -14.08 7.10 -16.20
N ILE A 118 -13.62 6.69 -15.02
CA ILE A 118 -14.49 6.11 -13.99
C ILE A 118 -15.53 7.13 -13.49
N LYS A 119 -15.15 8.39 -13.29
CA LYS A 119 -16.09 9.46 -12.93
C LYS A 119 -17.16 9.64 -14.00
N PHE A 120 -16.74 9.65 -15.26
CA PHE A 120 -17.65 9.76 -16.40
C PHE A 120 -18.67 8.60 -16.43
N LEU A 121 -18.20 7.36 -16.28
CA LEU A 121 -19.10 6.20 -16.24
C LEU A 121 -20.09 6.24 -15.07
N LYS A 122 -19.64 6.63 -13.88
CA LYS A 122 -20.52 6.83 -12.71
C LYS A 122 -21.60 7.89 -12.97
N ASN A 123 -21.24 8.96 -13.65
CA ASN A 123 -22.23 10.00 -14.03
C ASN A 123 -23.27 9.46 -15.01
N ASN A 124 -22.87 8.64 -16.00
CA ASN A 124 -23.80 8.01 -16.94
C ASN A 124 -24.81 7.08 -16.24
N ILE A 125 -24.38 6.35 -15.20
CA ILE A 125 -25.29 5.54 -14.37
C ILE A 125 -26.25 6.47 -13.61
N ARG A 126 -25.74 7.53 -12.98
CA ARG A 126 -26.54 8.49 -12.20
C ARG A 126 -27.60 9.18 -13.07
N GLU A 127 -27.25 9.54 -14.29
CA GLU A 127 -28.15 10.14 -15.28
C GLU A 127 -29.06 9.12 -15.96
N LYS A 128 -28.99 7.84 -15.57
CA LYS A 128 -29.78 6.73 -16.12
C LYS A 128 -29.59 6.49 -17.63
N LYS A 129 -28.47 6.93 -18.18
CA LYS A 129 -28.08 6.67 -19.58
C LYS A 129 -27.69 5.22 -19.82
N VAL A 130 -27.14 4.59 -18.79
CA VAL A 130 -26.84 3.16 -18.72
C VAL A 130 -27.40 2.61 -17.42
N LYS A 131 -27.92 1.39 -17.40
CA LYS A 131 -28.50 0.78 -16.20
C LYS A 131 -27.46 0.09 -15.34
N GLN A 132 -26.50 -0.57 -15.96
CA GLN A 132 -25.45 -1.31 -15.27
C GLN A 132 -24.19 -1.34 -16.10
N ILE A 133 -23.03 -1.21 -15.42
CA ILE A 133 -21.70 -1.30 -16.03
C ILE A 133 -20.90 -2.33 -15.27
N PHE A 134 -20.24 -3.25 -15.98
CA PHE A 134 -19.24 -4.15 -15.48
C PHE A 134 -17.90 -3.77 -16.10
N ILE A 135 -16.84 -3.75 -15.28
CA ILE A 135 -15.48 -3.44 -15.71
C ILE A 135 -14.57 -4.51 -15.15
N THR A 136 -13.79 -5.16 -16.01
CA THR A 136 -12.63 -5.93 -15.56
C THR A 136 -11.40 -5.04 -15.59
N THR A 137 -10.54 -5.13 -14.60
CA THR A 137 -9.37 -4.26 -14.50
C THR A 137 -8.26 -4.87 -13.64
N HIS A 138 -7.02 -4.60 -14.01
CA HIS A 138 -5.82 -4.80 -13.20
C HIS A 138 -5.24 -3.47 -12.71
N SER A 139 -5.92 -2.35 -12.93
CA SER A 139 -5.46 -1.01 -12.55
C SER A 139 -5.76 -0.68 -11.09
N THR A 140 -4.71 -0.35 -10.35
CA THR A 140 -4.83 0.24 -9.01
C THR A 140 -5.50 1.61 -9.04
N HIS A 141 -5.37 2.38 -10.12
CA HIS A 141 -6.01 3.69 -10.30
C HIS A 141 -7.53 3.57 -10.47
N ILE A 142 -7.98 2.61 -11.28
CA ILE A 142 -9.42 2.33 -11.43
C ILE A 142 -10.01 1.85 -10.09
N SER A 143 -9.33 0.91 -9.42
CA SER A 143 -9.79 0.38 -8.13
C SER A 143 -9.86 1.46 -7.05
N SER A 144 -8.86 2.34 -6.96
CA SER A 144 -8.84 3.44 -5.99
C SER A 144 -9.94 4.48 -6.23
N SER A 145 -10.34 4.67 -7.49
CA SER A 145 -11.42 5.59 -7.89
C SER A 145 -12.81 4.98 -7.75
N THR A 146 -12.89 3.68 -7.42
CA THR A 146 -14.16 2.95 -7.30
C THR A 146 -14.59 2.85 -5.83
N ASN A 147 -15.91 2.82 -5.59
CA ASN A 147 -16.41 2.56 -4.25
C ASN A 147 -16.12 1.09 -3.88
N ILE A 148 -15.64 0.84 -2.67
CA ILE A 148 -15.34 -0.51 -2.20
C ILE A 148 -16.57 -1.45 -2.27
N ASP A 149 -17.79 -0.88 -2.21
CA ASP A 149 -19.04 -1.63 -2.39
C ASP A 149 -19.25 -2.17 -3.81
N ASP A 150 -18.63 -1.54 -4.80
CA ASP A 150 -18.73 -1.90 -6.20
C ASP A 150 -17.59 -2.83 -6.64
N ILE A 151 -16.63 -3.13 -5.75
CA ILE A 151 -15.48 -3.98 -6.05
C ILE A 151 -15.83 -5.45 -5.83
N ILE A 152 -15.53 -6.28 -6.84
CA ILE A 152 -15.58 -7.73 -6.78
C ILE A 152 -14.16 -8.23 -7.06
N CYS A 153 -13.54 -8.94 -6.13
CA CYS A 153 -12.24 -9.54 -6.36
C CYS A 153 -12.40 -11.00 -6.81
N LEU A 154 -11.76 -11.31 -7.92
CA LEU A 154 -11.63 -12.69 -8.42
C LEU A 154 -10.20 -13.15 -8.14
N TYR A 155 -10.04 -14.35 -7.59
CA TYR A 155 -8.73 -14.93 -7.33
C TYR A 155 -8.79 -16.46 -7.46
N THR A 156 -7.66 -17.06 -7.76
CA THR A 156 -7.54 -18.52 -7.88
C THR A 156 -6.90 -19.07 -6.61
N ASP A 157 -7.50 -20.12 -6.07
CA ASP A 157 -6.98 -20.92 -4.96
C ASP A 157 -7.23 -22.39 -5.27
N ASP A 158 -6.19 -23.25 -5.18
CA ASP A 158 -6.25 -24.66 -5.52
C ASP A 158 -6.92 -24.94 -6.90
N SER A 159 -6.57 -24.16 -7.91
CA SER A 159 -7.11 -24.23 -9.29
C SER A 159 -8.62 -23.94 -9.39
N LYS A 160 -9.23 -23.36 -8.34
CA LYS A 160 -10.62 -22.90 -8.35
C LYS A 160 -10.68 -21.38 -8.33
N THR A 161 -11.54 -20.81 -9.16
CA THR A 161 -11.84 -19.40 -9.12
C THR A 161 -12.76 -19.10 -7.95
N ASN A 162 -12.30 -18.25 -7.05
CA ASN A 162 -13.05 -17.75 -5.91
C ASN A 162 -13.46 -16.29 -6.11
N VAL A 163 -14.52 -15.89 -5.43
CA VAL A 163 -15.08 -14.54 -5.51
C VAL A 163 -15.19 -13.95 -4.12
N SER A 164 -14.71 -12.74 -3.93
CA SER A 164 -14.91 -11.98 -2.70
C SER A 164 -15.52 -10.60 -2.95
N TYR A 165 -16.13 -10.04 -1.91
CA TYR A 165 -16.86 -8.78 -1.95
C TYR A 165 -16.36 -7.85 -0.86
N PRO A 166 -15.25 -7.12 -1.07
CA PRO A 166 -14.60 -6.28 -0.04
C PRO A 166 -15.55 -5.33 0.69
N GLY A 167 -16.50 -4.73 -0.01
CA GLY A 167 -17.49 -3.83 0.59
C GLY A 167 -18.49 -4.53 1.51
N LYS A 168 -18.75 -5.84 1.31
CA LYS A 168 -19.68 -6.63 2.15
C LYS A 168 -19.05 -7.19 3.42
N VAL A 169 -17.73 -7.07 3.56
CA VAL A 169 -17.02 -7.47 4.78
C VAL A 169 -17.41 -6.58 5.96
N PHE A 170 -17.74 -5.33 5.67
CA PHE A 170 -18.07 -4.32 6.68
C PHE A 170 -19.58 -4.13 6.80
N ASP A 171 -20.05 -3.83 8.01
CA ASP A 171 -21.42 -3.36 8.22
C ASP A 171 -21.64 -1.99 7.54
N LYS A 172 -22.89 -1.67 7.18
CA LYS A 172 -23.24 -0.50 6.36
C LYS A 172 -22.70 0.84 6.89
N ASN A 173 -22.59 1.00 8.21
CA ASN A 173 -22.10 2.23 8.86
C ASN A 173 -20.74 2.05 9.53
N ASN A 174 -19.98 1.02 9.17
CA ASN A 174 -18.72 0.70 9.81
C ASN A 174 -17.67 1.78 9.55
N GLN A 175 -17.07 2.28 10.62
CA GLN A 175 -16.00 3.29 10.56
C GLN A 175 -14.77 2.75 9.80
N SER A 176 -14.45 1.46 9.95
CA SER A 176 -13.35 0.81 9.24
C SER A 176 -13.53 0.84 7.73
N LYS A 177 -14.77 0.64 7.23
CA LYS A 177 -15.08 0.77 5.80
C LYS A 177 -14.74 2.15 5.25
N LYS A 178 -15.15 3.21 5.98
CA LYS A 178 -14.84 4.59 5.59
C LYS A 178 -13.34 4.86 5.63
N TYR A 179 -12.64 4.27 6.61
CA TYR A 179 -11.19 4.36 6.72
C TYR A 179 -10.51 3.71 5.51
N VAL A 180 -10.80 2.44 5.24
CA VAL A 180 -10.24 1.69 4.10
C VAL A 180 -10.52 2.42 2.79
N GLN A 181 -11.75 2.88 2.56
CA GLN A 181 -12.12 3.63 1.35
C GLN A 181 -11.25 4.89 1.14
N ARG A 182 -10.92 5.61 2.20
CA ARG A 182 -10.06 6.81 2.11
C ARG A 182 -8.60 6.48 1.80
N PHE A 183 -8.14 5.33 2.25
CA PHE A 183 -6.76 4.88 2.08
C PHE A 183 -6.53 3.95 0.87
N LEU A 184 -7.58 3.60 0.13
CA LEU A 184 -7.47 2.98 -1.19
C LEU A 184 -6.98 4.05 -2.17
N ASP A 185 -5.69 4.31 -2.18
CA ASP A 185 -4.99 5.04 -3.23
C ASP A 185 -4.27 4.05 -4.18
N ALA A 186 -3.61 4.56 -5.21
CA ALA A 186 -2.95 3.70 -6.19
C ALA A 186 -1.92 2.74 -5.59
N THR A 187 -1.28 3.09 -4.47
CA THR A 187 -0.27 2.25 -3.81
C THR A 187 -0.89 1.20 -2.89
N LYS A 188 -1.92 1.56 -2.12
CA LYS A 188 -2.59 0.64 -1.20
C LYS A 188 -3.55 -0.31 -1.91
N SER A 189 -4.08 0.06 -3.06
CA SER A 189 -4.92 -0.81 -3.88
C SER A 189 -4.20 -2.07 -4.35
N ASN A 190 -2.86 -2.08 -4.35
CA ASN A 190 -2.07 -3.29 -4.64
C ASN A 190 -2.46 -4.49 -3.75
N MET A 191 -2.94 -4.26 -2.52
CA MET A 191 -3.40 -5.33 -1.63
C MET A 191 -4.60 -6.13 -2.21
N LEU A 192 -5.36 -5.54 -3.14
CA LEU A 192 -6.50 -6.21 -3.79
C LEU A 192 -6.06 -7.17 -4.90
N PHE A 193 -4.86 -6.96 -5.47
CA PHE A 193 -4.31 -7.72 -6.59
C PHE A 193 -3.24 -8.72 -6.17
N ALA A 194 -2.45 -8.41 -5.14
CA ALA A 194 -1.38 -9.26 -4.67
C ALA A 194 -1.90 -10.63 -4.21
N GLU A 195 -1.13 -11.69 -4.43
CA GLU A 195 -1.47 -13.04 -3.94
C GLU A 195 -1.28 -13.14 -2.43
N LYS A 196 -0.32 -12.40 -1.89
CA LYS A 196 0.05 -12.40 -0.48
C LYS A 196 0.38 -10.96 -0.05
N VAL A 197 0.18 -10.64 1.22
CA VAL A 197 0.35 -9.26 1.73
C VAL A 197 1.18 -9.26 3.01
N ILE A 198 2.08 -8.29 3.11
CA ILE A 198 2.72 -7.90 4.37
C ILE A 198 2.23 -6.51 4.74
N PHE A 199 1.57 -6.36 5.87
CA PHE A 199 1.24 -5.06 6.46
C PHE A 199 2.33 -4.62 7.41
N VAL A 200 2.73 -3.33 7.30
CA VAL A 200 3.75 -2.69 8.14
C VAL A 200 3.24 -1.37 8.70
N GLU A 201 3.82 -0.91 9.83
CA GLU A 201 3.40 0.33 10.46
C GLU A 201 3.89 1.58 9.74
N GLY A 202 5.11 1.55 9.22
CA GLY A 202 5.80 2.73 8.74
C GLY A 202 6.55 2.58 7.43
N ILE A 203 7.18 3.68 7.04
CA ILE A 203 7.95 3.78 5.81
C ILE A 203 9.29 3.03 5.90
N ALA A 204 9.87 2.93 7.09
CA ALA A 204 11.14 2.26 7.29
C ALA A 204 11.05 0.77 6.94
N GLU A 205 10.05 0.09 7.50
CA GLU A 205 9.79 -1.31 7.18
C GLU A 205 9.43 -1.48 5.70
N GLN A 206 8.61 -0.58 5.14
CA GLN A 206 8.22 -0.66 3.73
C GLN A 206 9.43 -0.60 2.79
N LEU A 207 10.42 0.25 3.08
CA LEU A 207 11.63 0.39 2.27
C LEU A 207 12.59 -0.79 2.43
N LEU A 208 12.74 -1.31 3.66
CA LEU A 208 13.78 -2.30 3.99
C LEU A 208 13.35 -3.75 3.77
N LEU A 209 12.05 -4.07 3.83
CA LEU A 209 11.58 -5.45 3.73
C LEU A 209 11.95 -6.17 2.44
N HIS A 210 11.98 -5.46 1.30
CA HIS A 210 12.41 -6.04 0.03
C HIS A 210 13.88 -6.50 0.11
N ILE A 211 14.74 -5.67 0.68
CA ILE A 211 16.16 -5.97 0.84
C ILE A 211 16.36 -7.11 1.85
N PHE A 212 15.65 -7.10 2.97
CA PHE A 212 15.70 -8.19 3.95
C PHE A 212 15.25 -9.53 3.35
N ALA A 213 14.24 -9.49 2.49
CA ALA A 213 13.79 -10.68 1.77
C ALA A 213 14.86 -11.21 0.81
N ASP A 214 15.63 -10.33 0.18
CA ASP A 214 16.76 -10.70 -0.67
C ASP A 214 17.90 -11.33 0.14
N TYR A 215 18.25 -10.79 1.32
CA TYR A 215 19.20 -11.44 2.26
C TYR A 215 18.75 -12.85 2.65
N LEU A 216 17.44 -13.07 2.78
CA LEU A 216 16.86 -14.37 3.12
C LEU A 216 16.70 -15.30 1.90
N ASN A 217 17.09 -14.89 0.70
CA ASN A 217 16.84 -15.56 -0.58
C ASN A 217 15.35 -15.86 -0.84
N LYS A 218 14.47 -14.93 -0.44
CA LYS A 218 13.01 -14.97 -0.60
C LYS A 218 12.47 -13.67 -1.22
N PRO A 219 12.92 -13.26 -2.43
CA PRO A 219 12.52 -11.99 -3.03
C PRO A 219 10.99 -11.90 -3.12
N LEU A 220 10.43 -10.79 -2.60
CA LEU A 220 8.99 -10.62 -2.43
C LEU A 220 8.26 -10.58 -3.77
N GLU A 221 8.86 -9.98 -4.79
CA GLU A 221 8.29 -9.88 -6.13
C GLU A 221 8.09 -11.27 -6.77
N LYS A 222 9.07 -12.16 -6.63
CA LYS A 222 8.98 -13.53 -7.15
C LYS A 222 7.95 -14.38 -6.40
N ASN A 223 7.59 -13.96 -5.19
CA ASN A 223 6.58 -14.62 -4.35
C ASN A 223 5.23 -13.92 -4.42
N HIS A 224 5.05 -12.95 -5.31
CA HIS A 224 3.82 -12.15 -5.49
C HIS A 224 3.30 -11.51 -4.20
N VAL A 225 4.22 -11.03 -3.36
CA VAL A 225 3.94 -10.41 -2.06
C VAL A 225 3.94 -8.89 -2.20
N ALA A 226 2.86 -8.22 -1.80
CA ALA A 226 2.81 -6.77 -1.69
C ALA A 226 3.09 -6.32 -0.25
N VAL A 227 3.97 -5.33 -0.08
CA VAL A 227 4.21 -4.65 1.20
C VAL A 227 3.35 -3.40 1.26
N ILE A 228 2.48 -3.33 2.26
CA ILE A 228 1.50 -2.25 2.42
C ILE A 228 1.72 -1.54 3.77
N ASN A 229 2.11 -0.28 3.70
CA ASN A 229 2.22 0.59 4.87
C ASN A 229 0.82 1.07 5.29
N VAL A 230 0.39 0.73 6.50
CA VAL A 230 -0.92 1.13 7.03
C VAL A 230 -0.92 2.50 7.71
N GLY A 231 0.25 3.14 7.85
CA GLY A 231 0.40 4.48 8.40
C GLY A 231 0.21 4.55 9.92
N GLY A 232 0.75 3.59 10.66
CA GLY A 232 0.64 3.44 12.11
C GLY A 232 -0.10 2.16 12.51
N ARG A 233 -0.69 2.13 13.71
CA ARG A 233 -1.34 0.93 14.28
C ARG A 233 -2.77 0.68 13.77
N TYR A 234 -3.05 0.98 12.50
CA TYR A 234 -4.40 0.90 11.92
C TYR A 234 -4.70 -0.43 11.20
N PHE A 235 -3.95 -1.48 11.51
CA PHE A 235 -4.06 -2.81 10.89
C PHE A 235 -5.49 -3.36 10.88
N ASN A 236 -6.21 -3.26 11.99
CA ASN A 236 -7.55 -3.83 12.16
C ASN A 236 -8.55 -3.41 11.07
N HIS A 237 -8.41 -2.18 10.54
CA HIS A 237 -9.27 -1.70 9.47
C HIS A 237 -9.06 -2.49 8.18
N PHE A 238 -7.80 -2.81 7.85
CA PHE A 238 -7.43 -3.53 6.64
C PHE A 238 -7.57 -5.05 6.81
N LEU A 239 -7.23 -5.59 7.98
CA LEU A 239 -7.30 -7.02 8.25
C LEU A 239 -8.72 -7.59 8.12
N SER A 240 -9.74 -6.77 8.38
CA SER A 240 -11.14 -7.17 8.14
C SER A 240 -11.39 -7.63 6.70
N LEU A 241 -10.64 -7.10 5.72
CA LEU A 241 -10.76 -7.51 4.31
C LEU A 241 -10.29 -8.94 4.06
N PHE A 242 -9.44 -9.48 4.93
CA PHE A 242 -8.77 -10.77 4.78
C PHE A 242 -9.18 -11.79 5.85
N ASP A 243 -10.06 -11.43 6.79
CA ASP A 243 -10.50 -12.32 7.87
C ASP A 243 -11.29 -13.51 7.30
N SER A 244 -10.65 -14.68 7.23
CA SER A 244 -11.21 -15.91 6.66
C SER A 244 -12.50 -16.40 7.35
N ASN A 245 -12.82 -15.90 8.55
CA ASN A 245 -14.09 -16.15 9.22
C ASN A 245 -15.26 -15.41 8.54
N ASN A 246 -14.99 -14.44 7.68
CA ASN A 246 -16.00 -13.73 6.91
C ASN A 246 -16.06 -14.26 5.47
N LYS A 247 -17.19 -14.81 5.08
CA LYS A 247 -17.40 -15.42 3.74
C LYS A 247 -17.22 -14.46 2.56
N TYR A 248 -17.17 -13.15 2.80
CA TYR A 248 -16.97 -12.13 1.77
C TYR A 248 -15.51 -11.64 1.70
N ALA A 249 -14.68 -12.07 2.62
CA ALA A 249 -13.28 -11.65 2.69
C ALA A 249 -12.44 -12.25 1.54
N ILE A 250 -11.30 -11.62 1.30
CA ILE A 250 -10.28 -12.09 0.37
C ILE A 250 -9.42 -13.12 1.13
N ASN A 251 -9.59 -14.40 0.83
CA ASN A 251 -8.85 -15.45 1.53
C ASN A 251 -7.43 -15.58 0.97
N ARG A 252 -6.53 -14.70 1.42
CA ARG A 252 -5.10 -14.68 1.07
C ARG A 252 -4.25 -14.63 2.31
N LYS A 253 -3.00 -15.09 2.21
CA LYS A 253 -2.03 -15.00 3.31
C LYS A 253 -1.66 -13.55 3.59
N VAL A 254 -1.73 -13.17 4.87
CA VAL A 254 -1.42 -11.82 5.35
C VAL A 254 -0.53 -11.91 6.58
N SER A 255 0.69 -11.40 6.51
CA SER A 255 1.52 -11.16 7.68
C SER A 255 1.45 -9.71 8.11
N CYS A 256 1.45 -9.46 9.42
CA CYS A 256 1.51 -8.13 10.00
C CYS A 256 2.80 -8.01 10.80
N ILE A 257 3.59 -6.99 10.52
CA ILE A 257 4.79 -6.65 11.28
C ILE A 257 4.46 -5.40 12.08
N THR A 258 4.56 -5.49 13.40
CA THR A 258 4.22 -4.40 14.33
C THR A 258 5.23 -4.32 15.45
N ASP A 259 5.37 -3.14 16.04
CA ASP A 259 6.26 -2.90 17.15
C ASP A 259 5.66 -3.34 18.49
N LEU A 260 6.49 -3.86 19.39
CA LEU A 260 6.10 -4.23 20.74
C LEU A 260 5.76 -3.00 21.59
N ASP A 261 6.52 -1.94 21.43
CA ASP A 261 6.34 -0.64 22.08
C ASP A 261 6.06 -0.73 23.59
N PRO A 262 7.00 -1.21 24.40
CA PRO A 262 6.79 -1.31 25.83
C PRO A 262 6.57 0.07 26.45
N MET A 263 5.57 0.15 27.31
CA MET A 263 5.14 1.38 28.01
C MET A 263 4.99 1.14 29.50
N ARG A 264 5.19 2.19 30.30
CA ARG A 264 4.93 2.19 31.73
C ARG A 264 4.18 3.44 32.17
N LYS A 265 3.42 3.30 33.25
CA LYS A 265 2.67 4.39 33.88
C LYS A 265 2.85 4.30 35.40
N GLU A 266 3.22 5.42 36.03
CA GLU A 266 3.30 5.46 37.49
C GLU A 266 1.93 5.21 38.13
N LYS A 267 1.91 4.31 39.13
CA LYS A 267 0.74 4.09 39.98
C LYS A 267 0.51 5.30 40.86
N ASN A 268 -0.69 5.79 40.91
CA ASN A 268 -1.04 6.99 41.68
C ASN A 268 -1.68 6.63 43.00
N GLU A 269 -1.10 7.09 44.08
CA GLU A 269 -1.73 7.13 45.39
C GLU A 269 -2.75 8.29 45.53
N ASN A 270 -2.68 9.30 44.67
CA ASN A 270 -3.42 10.57 44.84
C ASN A 270 -4.47 10.88 43.76
N GLY A 271 -4.93 9.90 42.98
CA GLY A 271 -6.05 10.05 42.03
C GLY A 271 -5.79 10.89 40.77
N GLN A 272 -4.56 11.35 40.50
CA GLN A 272 -4.21 12.00 39.24
C GLN A 272 -4.10 10.97 38.11
N LYS A 273 -4.65 11.26 36.93
CA LYS A 273 -4.53 10.39 35.76
C LYS A 273 -3.15 10.54 35.13
N ASN A 274 -2.25 9.58 35.39
CA ASN A 274 -0.99 9.48 34.64
C ASN A 274 -1.22 8.77 33.31
N ASN A 275 -0.49 9.19 32.28
CA ASN A 275 -0.50 8.54 30.96
C ASN A 275 0.66 7.52 30.86
N PHE A 276 0.46 6.48 30.05
CA PHE A 276 1.54 5.59 29.67
C PHE A 276 2.61 6.34 28.87
N LYS A 277 3.88 6.11 29.21
CA LYS A 277 5.06 6.63 28.52
C LYS A 277 5.90 5.48 28.03
N ALA A 278 6.53 5.63 26.86
CA ALA A 278 7.45 4.64 26.32
C ALA A 278 8.59 4.36 27.31
N CYS A 279 8.93 3.09 27.45
CA CYS A 279 10.08 2.62 28.23
C CYS A 279 10.99 1.73 27.40
N TYR A 280 12.21 1.48 27.90
CA TYR A 280 13.10 0.51 27.30
C TYR A 280 12.74 -0.92 27.75
N PRO A 281 13.11 -1.95 26.99
CA PRO A 281 12.84 -3.33 27.38
C PRO A 281 13.42 -3.70 28.75
N PHE A 282 14.59 -3.17 29.09
CA PHE A 282 15.24 -3.37 30.39
C PHE A 282 14.61 -2.56 31.53
N GLU A 283 13.65 -1.68 31.25
CA GLU A 283 12.81 -0.98 32.23
C GLU A 283 11.43 -1.63 32.40
N TYR A 284 11.09 -2.60 31.52
CA TYR A 284 9.78 -3.24 31.51
C TYR A 284 9.69 -4.28 32.62
N GLU A 285 8.62 -4.24 33.43
CA GLU A 285 8.35 -5.12 34.56
C GLU A 285 9.42 -5.11 35.69
N MET A 286 10.22 -4.04 35.75
CA MET A 286 11.27 -3.91 36.75
C MET A 286 10.78 -3.52 38.14
N ASP A 287 9.71 -2.76 38.23
CA ASP A 287 9.16 -2.23 39.50
C ASP A 287 7.63 -2.26 39.41
N LEU A 288 7.07 -3.43 39.69
CA LEU A 288 5.63 -3.68 39.67
C LEU A 288 4.88 -2.95 40.79
N ASP A 289 5.56 -2.53 41.84
CA ASP A 289 4.92 -1.79 42.94
C ASP A 289 4.69 -0.32 42.52
N LYS A 290 5.62 0.25 41.78
CA LYS A 290 5.59 1.66 41.36
C LYS A 290 4.89 1.89 40.02
N PHE A 291 4.98 0.96 39.07
CA PHE A 291 4.48 1.14 37.71
C PHE A 291 3.50 0.06 37.27
N ASP A 292 2.49 0.49 36.48
CA ASP A 292 1.73 -0.38 35.59
C ASP A 292 2.45 -0.43 34.23
N TYR A 293 2.49 -1.61 33.62
CA TYR A 293 3.13 -1.83 32.33
C TYR A 293 2.12 -2.25 31.26
N SER A 294 2.43 -1.93 30.01
CA SER A 294 1.63 -2.33 28.85
C SER A 294 2.51 -2.44 27.61
N THR A 295 2.11 -3.26 26.68
CA THR A 295 2.69 -3.32 25.34
C THR A 295 1.63 -2.97 24.30
N ASN A 296 2.01 -2.91 23.02
CA ASN A 296 1.07 -2.73 21.92
C ASN A 296 0.13 -3.95 21.82
N ASN A 297 -1.15 -3.74 22.09
CA ASN A 297 -2.21 -4.77 22.07
C ASN A 297 -3.17 -4.61 20.87
N SER A 298 -2.81 -3.78 19.90
CA SER A 298 -3.70 -3.48 18.77
C SER A 298 -4.06 -4.70 17.92
N LEU A 299 -3.24 -5.75 17.95
CA LEU A 299 -3.40 -6.99 17.18
C LEU A 299 -3.57 -8.25 18.03
N ASP A 300 -3.86 -8.13 19.33
CA ASP A 300 -4.01 -9.29 20.25
C ASP A 300 -5.01 -10.33 19.72
N LYS A 301 -6.08 -9.88 19.08
CA LYS A 301 -7.08 -10.74 18.42
C LYS A 301 -6.45 -11.71 17.41
N TYR A 302 -5.34 -11.32 16.77
CA TYR A 302 -4.67 -12.10 15.72
C TYR A 302 -3.40 -12.81 16.20
N LEU A 303 -2.94 -12.55 17.44
CA LEU A 303 -1.75 -13.17 18.00
C LEU A 303 -1.94 -14.67 18.33
N ASN A 304 -3.16 -15.09 18.62
CA ASN A 304 -3.47 -16.45 19.08
C ASN A 304 -3.59 -17.49 17.95
N ASN A 305 -3.18 -17.16 16.71
CA ASN A 305 -3.25 -18.07 15.55
C ASN A 305 -4.65 -18.65 15.25
N GLU A 306 -5.72 -17.98 15.68
CA GLU A 306 -7.11 -18.38 15.40
C GLU A 306 -7.48 -18.21 13.92
N HIS A 307 -6.71 -17.42 13.18
CA HIS A 307 -6.88 -17.17 11.75
C HIS A 307 -5.82 -17.97 10.97
N SER A 308 -6.25 -18.84 10.09
CA SER A 308 -5.33 -19.68 9.30
C SER A 308 -4.49 -18.88 8.29
N ASN A 309 -5.01 -17.74 7.85
CA ASN A 309 -4.42 -16.92 6.79
C ASN A 309 -3.83 -15.57 7.25
N ILE A 310 -3.95 -15.23 8.55
CA ILE A 310 -3.39 -14.00 9.12
C ILE A 310 -2.45 -14.36 10.25
N ARG A 311 -1.22 -13.83 10.24
CA ARG A 311 -0.27 -13.93 11.34
C ARG A 311 0.35 -12.60 11.69
N VAL A 312 0.59 -12.39 12.98
CA VAL A 312 1.24 -11.20 13.52
C VAL A 312 2.65 -11.56 14.00
N PHE A 313 3.59 -10.73 13.63
CA PHE A 313 4.99 -10.84 14.00
C PHE A 313 5.42 -9.57 14.72
N VAL A 314 5.93 -9.75 15.92
CA VAL A 314 6.35 -8.67 16.82
C VAL A 314 7.70 -9.03 17.43
N GLN A 315 8.45 -8.03 17.88
CA GLN A 315 9.72 -8.25 18.53
C GLN A 315 9.55 -9.13 19.79
N PRO A 316 10.64 -9.80 20.25
CA PRO A 316 10.58 -10.63 21.47
C PRO A 316 10.18 -9.83 22.70
N ASN A 317 9.22 -10.33 23.48
CA ASN A 317 8.66 -9.64 24.66
C ASN A 317 9.71 -9.12 25.65
N LYS A 318 10.83 -9.84 25.82
CA LYS A 318 11.87 -9.48 26.79
C LYS A 318 12.83 -8.41 26.30
N TYR A 319 13.15 -8.40 24.99
CA TYR A 319 14.22 -7.58 24.43
C TYR A 319 13.74 -6.60 23.38
N GLY A 320 12.49 -6.71 22.96
CA GLY A 320 11.93 -5.94 21.86
C GLY A 320 11.45 -4.54 22.26
N LYS A 321 11.50 -3.61 21.30
CA LYS A 321 10.94 -2.26 21.45
C LYS A 321 10.33 -1.77 20.14
N THR A 322 11.15 -1.24 19.24
CA THR A 322 10.77 -0.76 17.91
C THR A 322 11.61 -1.48 16.85
N PHE A 323 11.23 -1.32 15.61
CA PHE A 323 11.97 -1.86 14.45
C PHE A 323 13.45 -1.48 14.50
N GLU A 324 13.78 -0.22 14.65
CA GLU A 324 15.16 0.27 14.61
C GLU A 324 15.97 -0.19 15.82
N TYR A 325 15.33 -0.25 16.99
CA TYR A 325 15.97 -0.78 18.19
C TYR A 325 16.36 -2.25 18.00
N GLN A 326 15.44 -3.08 17.47
CA GLN A 326 15.70 -4.50 17.27
C GLN A 326 16.75 -4.74 16.20
N LEU A 327 16.73 -3.92 15.13
CA LEU A 327 17.72 -3.99 14.06
C LEU A 327 19.15 -3.84 14.61
N MET A 328 19.37 -2.83 15.45
CA MET A 328 20.68 -2.61 16.09
C MET A 328 20.98 -3.63 17.18
N PHE A 329 19.99 -4.07 17.94
CA PHE A 329 20.16 -5.10 18.97
C PHE A 329 20.67 -6.44 18.40
N ASP A 330 20.17 -6.80 17.21
CA ASP A 330 20.59 -8.04 16.52
C ASP A 330 21.90 -7.88 15.72
N ASN A 331 22.36 -6.63 15.49
CA ASN A 331 23.58 -6.28 14.75
C ASN A 331 24.46 -5.28 15.51
N PRO A 332 24.91 -5.57 16.75
CA PRO A 332 25.48 -4.57 17.66
C PRO A 332 26.87 -4.07 17.28
N SER A 333 27.56 -4.69 16.33
CA SER A 333 28.89 -4.27 15.83
C SER A 333 28.90 -3.94 14.33
N LEU A 334 27.76 -4.03 13.65
CA LEU A 334 27.67 -3.84 12.20
C LEU A 334 27.69 -2.35 11.82
N LYS A 335 28.84 -1.85 11.38
CA LYS A 335 29.04 -0.42 11.05
C LYS A 335 28.25 0.04 9.83
N LEU A 336 27.79 -0.84 8.97
CA LEU A 336 26.86 -0.52 7.87
C LEU A 336 25.56 0.18 8.35
N LEU A 337 25.18 -0.02 9.61
CA LEU A 337 24.02 0.65 10.20
C LEU A 337 24.27 2.12 10.55
N LEU A 338 25.54 2.59 10.52
CA LEU A 338 25.92 3.98 10.77
C LEU A 338 25.89 4.80 9.47
N THR A 339 24.69 5.16 9.03
CA THR A 339 24.50 5.99 7.83
C THR A 339 24.77 7.47 8.11
N ASP A 340 24.86 8.30 7.07
CA ASP A 340 25.18 9.73 7.18
C ASP A 340 24.12 10.54 7.97
N SER A 341 22.88 10.10 7.98
CA SER A 341 21.77 10.72 8.71
C SER A 341 21.81 10.51 10.23
N ILE A 342 22.75 9.69 10.73
CA ILE A 342 22.84 9.39 12.16
C ILE A 342 23.58 10.48 12.90
N SER A 343 22.93 11.07 13.90
CA SER A 343 23.59 11.93 14.85
C SER A 343 24.47 11.12 15.83
N ASN A 344 25.59 11.68 16.27
CA ASN A 344 26.53 11.01 17.18
C ASN A 344 27.13 9.68 16.64
N SER A 345 27.34 9.59 15.33
CA SER A 345 27.87 8.41 14.67
C SER A 345 29.23 7.97 15.22
N GLN A 346 30.11 8.91 15.61
CA GLN A 346 31.40 8.61 16.22
C GLN A 346 31.26 7.89 17.58
N GLU A 347 30.40 8.39 18.48
CA GLU A 347 30.13 7.74 19.78
C GLU A 347 29.54 6.33 19.58
N LEU A 348 28.65 6.17 18.59
CA LEU A 348 28.09 4.86 18.25
C LEU A 348 29.17 3.91 17.69
N ALA A 349 30.06 4.40 16.84
CA ALA A 349 31.16 3.60 16.29
C ALA A 349 32.09 3.11 17.41
N GLU A 350 32.46 3.97 18.37
CA GLU A 350 33.27 3.60 19.54
C GLU A 350 32.58 2.55 20.43
N LEU A 351 31.24 2.68 20.63
CA LEU A 351 30.48 1.67 21.37
C LEU A 351 30.46 0.30 20.66
N MET A 352 30.35 0.30 19.33
CA MET A 352 30.40 -0.91 18.50
C MET A 352 31.77 -1.56 18.54
N ASP A 353 32.87 -0.77 18.46
CA ASP A 353 34.22 -1.26 18.58
C ASP A 353 34.47 -1.92 19.95
N HIS A 354 34.07 -1.28 21.04
CA HIS A 354 34.17 -1.87 22.39
C HIS A 354 33.34 -3.14 22.55
N TYR A 355 32.18 -3.23 21.84
CA TYR A 355 31.38 -4.45 21.84
C TYR A 355 32.10 -5.58 21.10
N GLU A 356 32.68 -5.31 19.93
CA GLU A 356 33.40 -6.28 19.10
C GLU A 356 34.68 -6.77 19.83
N GLU A 357 35.39 -5.90 20.51
CA GLU A 357 36.54 -6.20 21.36
C GLU A 357 36.15 -6.91 22.66
N ASN A 358 34.86 -7.18 22.87
CA ASN A 358 34.29 -7.81 24.07
C ASN A 358 34.65 -7.10 25.39
N GLU A 359 34.78 -5.77 25.35
CA GLU A 359 35.01 -4.93 26.52
C GLU A 359 33.84 -5.01 27.53
N SER A 360 34.08 -4.64 28.79
CA SER A 360 33.08 -4.68 29.86
C SER A 360 31.95 -3.69 29.62
N LEU A 361 30.74 -3.98 30.14
CA LEU A 361 29.61 -3.03 30.12
C LEU A 361 29.99 -1.65 30.70
N GLN A 362 30.86 -1.62 31.74
CA GLN A 362 31.32 -0.37 32.34
C GLN A 362 32.13 0.47 31.33
N LYS A 363 32.94 -0.15 30.49
CA LYS A 363 33.68 0.55 29.43
C LYS A 363 32.76 1.22 28.42
N LEU A 364 31.71 0.51 27.98
CA LEU A 364 30.70 1.09 27.07
C LEU A 364 29.96 2.24 27.75
N ILE A 365 29.64 2.12 29.05
CA ILE A 365 28.99 3.20 29.82
C ILE A 365 29.88 4.45 29.90
N ASP A 366 31.18 4.29 30.07
CA ASP A 366 32.14 5.39 30.20
C ASP A 366 32.33 6.14 28.85
N THR A 367 32.00 5.52 27.71
CA THR A 367 32.02 6.13 26.37
C THR A 367 30.84 7.07 26.13
N LEU A 368 29.71 6.86 26.82
CA LEU A 368 28.51 7.65 26.59
C LEU A 368 28.68 9.12 27.01
N SER A 369 28.34 10.03 26.12
CA SER A 369 28.27 11.47 26.41
C SER A 369 27.23 11.78 27.52
N PRO A 370 27.48 12.81 28.36
CA PRO A 370 26.58 13.16 29.43
C PRO A 370 25.30 13.81 28.88
N SER A 371 24.19 13.06 28.87
CA SER A 371 22.85 13.55 28.57
C SER A 371 21.83 12.96 29.57
N ASN A 372 20.69 13.61 29.73
CA ASN A 372 19.64 13.10 30.61
C ASN A 372 19.15 11.71 30.17
N GLU A 373 19.06 11.47 28.88
CA GLU A 373 18.62 10.17 28.35
C GLU A 373 19.68 9.10 28.53
N ASN A 374 20.97 9.40 28.30
CA ASN A 374 22.07 8.46 28.56
C ASN A 374 22.15 8.12 30.06
N GLN A 375 21.97 9.10 30.94
CA GLN A 375 21.90 8.86 32.40
C GLN A 375 20.74 7.93 32.78
N ARG A 376 19.57 8.11 32.15
CA ARG A 376 18.41 7.22 32.31
C ARG A 376 18.76 5.80 31.86
N ILE A 377 19.35 5.63 30.66
CA ILE A 377 19.76 4.33 30.13
C ILE A 377 20.73 3.65 31.08
N ILE A 378 21.79 4.35 31.51
CA ILE A 378 22.82 3.84 32.43
C ILE A 378 22.19 3.36 33.73
N LYS A 379 21.36 4.22 34.36
CA LYS A 379 20.70 3.90 35.63
C LYS A 379 19.81 2.66 35.47
N SER A 380 18.97 2.64 34.45
CA SER A 380 18.02 1.54 34.24
C SER A 380 18.73 0.22 33.92
N LEU A 381 19.85 0.24 33.18
CA LEU A 381 20.66 -0.95 32.93
C LEU A 381 21.37 -1.49 34.18
N LYS A 382 21.82 -0.60 35.09
CA LYS A 382 22.41 -1.00 36.39
C LYS A 382 21.36 -1.60 37.33
N ASP A 383 20.15 -1.04 37.33
CA ASP A 383 19.04 -1.49 38.18
C ASP A 383 18.32 -2.74 37.62
N THR A 384 18.67 -3.19 36.39
CA THR A 384 18.05 -4.34 35.73
C THR A 384 18.35 -5.65 36.47
N ASN A 385 17.34 -6.52 36.57
CA ASN A 385 17.42 -7.81 37.27
C ASN A 385 18.39 -8.80 36.59
N ASP A 386 18.71 -9.91 37.30
CA ASP A 386 19.66 -10.95 36.86
C ASP A 386 19.22 -11.68 35.57
N SER A 387 17.99 -11.48 35.10
CA SER A 387 17.53 -12.07 33.84
C SER A 387 18.20 -11.48 32.60
N TRP A 388 18.85 -10.32 32.73
CA TRP A 388 19.64 -9.68 31.68
C TRP A 388 21.13 -9.96 31.89
N ASN A 389 21.72 -10.84 31.06
CA ASN A 389 23.16 -11.05 31.07
C ASN A 389 23.91 -9.83 30.53
N GLU A 390 25.22 -9.80 30.74
CA GLU A 390 26.07 -8.65 30.35
C GLU A 390 26.03 -8.39 28.85
N ASP A 391 26.03 -9.43 28.00
CA ASP A 391 25.96 -9.30 26.55
C ASP A 391 24.67 -8.59 26.12
N ASN A 392 23.51 -9.02 26.62
CA ASN A 392 22.24 -8.38 26.33
C ASN A 392 22.16 -6.93 26.84
N LYS A 393 22.84 -6.62 27.97
CA LYS A 393 22.92 -5.24 28.47
C LYS A 393 23.75 -4.36 27.55
N LYS A 394 24.89 -4.87 27.01
CA LYS A 394 25.69 -4.15 26.01
C LYS A 394 24.92 -3.90 24.72
N LYS A 395 24.26 -4.92 24.18
CA LYS A 395 23.40 -4.80 22.99
C LYS A 395 22.28 -3.76 23.20
N ALA A 396 21.62 -3.82 24.35
CA ALA A 396 20.54 -2.89 24.70
C ALA A 396 21.03 -1.44 24.85
N LEU A 397 22.23 -1.22 25.37
CA LEU A 397 22.85 0.09 25.46
C LEU A 397 23.08 0.69 24.08
N ILE A 398 23.71 -0.07 23.17
CA ILE A 398 23.99 0.35 21.80
C ILE A 398 22.67 0.61 21.04
N ALA A 399 21.70 -0.31 21.12
CA ALA A 399 20.41 -0.18 20.47
C ALA A 399 19.60 1.03 20.99
N SER A 400 19.66 1.30 22.29
CA SER A 400 19.01 2.49 22.87
C SER A 400 19.66 3.78 22.38
N ARG A 401 20.98 3.80 22.31
CA ARG A 401 21.74 4.97 21.83
C ARG A 401 21.49 5.21 20.34
N TYR A 402 21.48 4.14 19.54
CA TYR A 402 21.12 4.20 18.11
C TYR A 402 19.73 4.77 17.92
N LEU A 403 18.72 4.23 18.62
CA LEU A 403 17.33 4.72 18.52
C LEU A 403 17.21 6.21 18.80
N ASN A 404 18.03 6.76 19.71
CA ASN A 404 18.02 8.19 20.05
C ASN A 404 18.86 9.06 19.09
N SER A 405 19.52 8.45 18.12
CA SER A 405 20.44 9.13 17.18
C SER A 405 19.90 9.17 15.75
N ILE A 406 18.80 8.50 15.45
CA ILE A 406 18.25 8.34 14.10
C ILE A 406 17.06 9.25 13.81
N GLY A 407 16.99 9.72 12.55
CA GLY A 407 15.76 10.22 11.91
C GLY A 407 15.12 9.09 11.11
N LYS A 408 14.03 8.51 11.59
CA LYS A 408 13.49 7.22 11.13
C LYS A 408 13.34 7.05 9.62
N GLY A 409 12.81 8.04 8.92
CA GLY A 409 12.56 7.94 7.47
C GLY A 409 13.83 8.10 6.62
N GLU A 410 14.68 9.05 6.95
CA GLU A 410 15.91 9.36 6.25
C GLU A 410 16.93 8.22 6.43
N ASN A 411 17.13 7.78 7.65
CA ASN A 411 18.00 6.64 7.97
C ASN A 411 17.57 5.38 7.20
N ALA A 412 16.27 5.08 7.11
CA ALA A 412 15.80 3.89 6.41
C ALA A 412 16.10 3.94 4.91
N LEU A 413 16.03 5.12 4.29
CA LEU A 413 16.33 5.30 2.88
C LEU A 413 17.83 5.07 2.58
N GLU A 414 18.71 5.67 3.39
CA GLU A 414 20.16 5.48 3.27
C GLU A 414 20.54 4.02 3.52
N LEU A 415 19.99 3.42 4.59
CA LEU A 415 20.25 2.04 4.95
C LEU A 415 19.80 1.07 3.86
N ALA A 416 18.69 1.36 3.16
CA ALA A 416 18.26 0.57 2.03
C ALA A 416 19.31 0.51 0.91
N SER A 417 19.98 1.65 0.63
CA SER A 417 21.07 1.68 -0.34
C SER A 417 22.29 0.90 0.15
N VAL A 418 22.76 1.19 1.36
CA VAL A 418 23.94 0.55 1.93
C VAL A 418 23.81 -0.97 2.04
N LEU A 419 22.68 -1.46 2.50
CA LEU A 419 22.43 -2.90 2.59
C LEU A 419 22.32 -3.56 1.22
N LYS A 420 21.77 -2.87 0.22
CA LYS A 420 21.72 -3.38 -1.15
C LYS A 420 23.13 -3.52 -1.73
N ASP A 421 23.96 -2.48 -1.57
CA ASP A 421 25.35 -2.48 -2.04
C ASP A 421 26.15 -3.60 -1.34
N ASN A 422 25.97 -3.76 -0.04
CA ASN A 422 26.59 -4.86 0.71
C ASN A 422 26.16 -6.25 0.19
N LEU A 423 24.88 -6.42 -0.16
CA LEU A 423 24.39 -7.69 -0.69
C LEU A 423 25.00 -8.02 -2.06
N GLU A 424 25.31 -7.02 -2.89
CA GLU A 424 26.02 -7.20 -4.17
C GLU A 424 27.48 -7.68 -3.97
N LEU A 425 28.08 -7.39 -2.81
CA LEU A 425 29.41 -7.86 -2.42
C LEU A 425 29.41 -9.30 -1.87
N LYS A 426 28.26 -9.95 -1.79
CA LYS A 426 28.14 -11.29 -1.19
C LYS A 426 29.11 -12.30 -1.84
N GLY A 427 29.99 -12.87 -1.00
CA GLY A 427 31.05 -13.78 -1.43
C GLY A 427 32.39 -13.09 -1.75
N GLN A 428 32.50 -11.77 -1.57
CA GLN A 428 33.75 -11.00 -1.62
C GLN A 428 34.27 -10.68 -0.22
N SER A 429 35.50 -10.20 -0.12
CA SER A 429 36.15 -9.87 1.16
C SER A 429 35.49 -8.72 1.91
N ASP A 430 34.84 -7.82 1.18
CA ASP A 430 34.29 -6.59 1.70
C ASP A 430 32.80 -6.73 2.10
N TYR A 431 32.26 -7.96 1.97
CA TYR A 431 30.93 -8.28 2.45
C TYR A 431 30.88 -8.35 3.98
N GLU A 432 29.94 -7.64 4.59
CA GLU A 432 29.67 -7.71 6.02
C GLU A 432 28.40 -8.53 6.29
N ASP A 433 28.48 -9.43 7.29
CA ASP A 433 27.34 -10.28 7.67
C ASP A 433 26.25 -9.45 8.37
N PHE A 434 25.10 -9.34 7.71
CA PHE A 434 23.91 -8.68 8.23
C PHE A 434 22.88 -9.71 8.69
N VAL A 435 22.38 -9.54 9.91
CA VAL A 435 21.35 -10.39 10.51
C VAL A 435 19.98 -9.74 10.39
N VAL A 436 19.09 -10.33 9.61
CA VAL A 436 17.67 -9.92 9.57
C VAL A 436 17.01 -10.28 10.91
N PRO A 437 16.34 -9.33 11.59
CA PRO A 437 15.66 -9.61 12.86
C PRO A 437 14.68 -10.79 12.75
N LYS A 438 14.73 -11.70 13.71
CA LYS A 438 14.00 -13.00 13.64
C LYS A 438 12.49 -12.87 13.43
N TYR A 439 11.85 -11.85 13.99
CA TYR A 439 10.41 -11.64 13.79
C TYR A 439 10.10 -11.23 12.35
N ILE A 440 10.97 -10.46 11.71
CA ILE A 440 10.85 -10.09 10.29
C ILE A 440 11.14 -11.31 9.41
N GLU A 441 12.23 -12.05 9.71
CA GLU A 441 12.52 -13.31 9.02
C GLU A 441 11.32 -14.26 9.07
N GLY A 442 10.70 -14.42 10.26
CA GLY A 442 9.51 -15.22 10.45
C GLY A 442 8.34 -14.76 9.60
N ALA A 443 8.11 -13.44 9.49
CA ALA A 443 7.05 -12.86 8.68
C ALA A 443 7.25 -13.12 7.18
N ILE A 444 8.48 -12.89 6.69
CA ILE A 444 8.84 -13.10 5.28
C ILE A 444 8.76 -14.59 4.91
N ARG A 445 9.36 -15.47 5.72
CA ARG A 445 9.32 -16.91 5.43
C ARG A 445 7.89 -17.44 5.42
N TRP A 446 7.10 -17.09 6.43
CA TRP A 446 5.73 -17.58 6.52
C TRP A 446 4.86 -17.12 5.34
N VAL A 447 4.99 -15.87 4.90
CA VAL A 447 4.20 -15.37 3.78
C VAL A 447 4.65 -15.94 2.44
N CYS A 448 5.96 -16.24 2.29
CA CYS A 448 6.51 -16.79 1.07
C CYS A 448 6.32 -18.31 0.91
N GLU A 449 5.98 -19.01 1.98
CA GLU A 449 5.57 -20.43 1.94
C GLU A 449 4.13 -20.57 1.42
#